data_9824cdd8c09d7ab0374a2ecbef5fc471
#
_entry.id   9824cdd8c09d7ab0374a2ecbef5fc471
#
_cell.length_a   1.000
_cell.length_b   1.000
_cell.length_c   1.000
_cell.angle_alpha   90.00
_cell.angle_beta   90.00
_cell.angle_gamma   90.00
#
_symmetry.space_group_name_H-M   'P 1'
#
loop_
_entity.id
_entity.type
_entity.pdbx_description
1 polymer ?
#
loop_
_entity_poly.entity_id
_entity_poly.type
_entity_poly.pdbx_seq_one_letter_code
_entity_poly.pdbx_strand_id
1 'polypeptide(L)'
;MSSSPLYSRVMLKLSGEAFAGQDGNPIDGKVAEYVANEIVGARELGVDIAVVVGGGNIWRGLTGAGAGMDRAQADYMGMLATVMNALALQDTLERLGQPTRVQSAIHMSQVAEPYIRRRATRHLEKGRVVIFAGGTGNPFFTTDTAAALRAVEIEADVMLRGTHSGVEGLYTDDPRKNPEATLIREVTYLEVLNRGLKAM
;
A
#
# COMPACT_ATOMS: atom_id res chain seq x y z
N MET A 1 -14.66 -15.84 -23.80
CA MET A 1 -15.23 -14.50 -23.65
C MET A 1 -14.51 -13.87 -22.46
N SER A 2 -13.64 -12.90 -22.68
CA SER A 2 -12.99 -12.16 -21.60
C SER A 2 -14.08 -11.30 -20.93
N SER A 3 -14.44 -11.62 -19.69
CA SER A 3 -15.34 -10.76 -18.92
C SER A 3 -14.62 -9.44 -18.65
N SER A 4 -15.28 -8.32 -18.92
CA SER A 4 -14.74 -7.01 -18.56
C SER A 4 -14.46 -6.97 -17.05
N PRO A 5 -13.37 -6.32 -16.62
CA PRO A 5 -13.09 -6.17 -15.20
C PRO A 5 -14.22 -5.41 -14.50
N LEU A 6 -14.50 -5.79 -13.24
CA LEU A 6 -15.56 -5.16 -12.44
C LEU A 6 -15.23 -3.69 -12.11
N TYR A 7 -13.95 -3.36 -11.99
CA TYR A 7 -13.45 -2.03 -11.66
C TYR A 7 -12.47 -1.55 -12.73
N SER A 8 -12.55 -0.27 -13.07
CA SER A 8 -11.67 0.37 -14.05
C SER A 8 -10.41 0.97 -13.40
N ARG A 9 -10.52 1.43 -12.16
CA ARG A 9 -9.40 2.01 -11.41
C ARG A 9 -9.36 1.50 -9.99
N VAL A 10 -8.22 0.93 -9.60
CA VAL A 10 -8.02 0.29 -8.31
C VAL A 10 -6.88 0.98 -7.55
N MET A 11 -7.14 1.28 -6.27
CA MET A 11 -6.10 1.60 -5.30
C MET A 11 -5.72 0.31 -4.57
N LEU A 12 -4.49 -0.15 -4.74
CA LEU A 12 -3.94 -1.30 -4.02
C LEU A 12 -3.08 -0.82 -2.85
N LYS A 13 -3.44 -1.16 -1.62
CA LYS A 13 -2.60 -0.91 -0.45
C LYS A 13 -1.85 -2.18 -0.05
N LEU A 14 -0.54 -2.11 -0.06
CA LEU A 14 0.35 -3.19 0.35
C LEU A 14 1.05 -2.85 1.68
N SER A 15 1.12 -3.81 2.59
CA SER A 15 1.98 -3.70 3.76
C SER A 15 3.45 -3.77 3.34
N GLY A 16 4.36 -3.12 4.08
CA GLY A 16 5.79 -3.32 3.88
C GLY A 16 6.20 -4.80 4.03
N GLU A 17 5.56 -5.53 4.91
CA GLU A 17 5.76 -6.97 5.11
C GLU A 17 5.57 -7.79 3.81
N ALA A 18 4.79 -7.28 2.86
CA ALA A 18 4.60 -7.91 1.55
C ALA A 18 5.86 -7.87 0.66
N PHE A 19 6.94 -7.27 1.11
CA PHE A 19 8.23 -7.23 0.41
C PHE A 19 9.33 -8.00 1.14
N ALA A 20 9.06 -8.45 2.38
CA ALA A 20 10.05 -9.15 3.20
C ALA A 20 10.24 -10.61 2.76
N GLY A 21 11.50 -11.03 2.70
CA GLY A 21 11.87 -12.43 2.49
C GLY A 21 11.74 -13.27 3.77
N GLN A 22 11.65 -14.57 3.59
CA GLN A 22 11.59 -15.53 4.72
C GLN A 22 12.92 -15.63 5.49
N ASP A 23 14.02 -15.23 4.87
CA ASP A 23 15.38 -15.23 5.41
C ASP A 23 15.71 -13.98 6.26
N GLY A 24 14.71 -13.11 6.49
CA GLY A 24 14.90 -11.86 7.25
C GLY A 24 15.37 -10.68 6.40
N ASN A 25 15.51 -10.85 5.07
CA ASN A 25 15.77 -9.73 4.18
C ASN A 25 14.54 -8.80 4.14
N PRO A 26 14.67 -7.52 4.49
CA PRO A 26 13.53 -6.61 4.50
C PRO A 26 12.93 -6.35 3.11
N ILE A 27 13.75 -6.46 2.04
CA ILE A 27 13.26 -6.35 0.65
C ILE A 27 13.83 -7.54 -0.13
N ASP A 28 12.99 -8.51 -0.43
CA ASP A 28 13.34 -9.68 -1.22
C ASP A 28 12.93 -9.48 -2.69
N GLY A 29 13.89 -9.64 -3.60
CA GLY A 29 13.65 -9.44 -5.02
C GLY A 29 12.65 -10.41 -5.64
N LYS A 30 12.58 -11.66 -5.17
CA LYS A 30 11.63 -12.67 -5.68
C LYS A 30 10.20 -12.33 -5.22
N VAL A 31 10.06 -11.85 -3.98
CA VAL A 31 8.78 -11.42 -3.44
C VAL A 31 8.29 -10.16 -4.17
N ALA A 32 9.19 -9.20 -4.42
CA ALA A 32 8.88 -8.00 -5.20
C ALA A 32 8.46 -8.36 -6.64
N GLU A 33 9.12 -9.35 -7.26
CA GLU A 33 8.78 -9.84 -8.60
C GLU A 33 7.42 -10.54 -8.63
N TYR A 34 7.10 -11.34 -7.62
CA TYR A 34 5.76 -11.93 -7.49
C TYR A 34 4.67 -10.84 -7.43
N VAL A 35 4.83 -9.85 -6.55
CA VAL A 35 3.88 -8.72 -6.42
C VAL A 35 3.77 -7.94 -7.74
N ALA A 36 4.90 -7.69 -8.41
CA ALA A 36 4.91 -6.98 -9.67
C ALA A 36 4.18 -7.74 -10.79
N ASN A 37 4.34 -9.06 -10.87
CA ASN A 37 3.62 -9.90 -11.85
C ASN A 37 2.10 -9.85 -11.63
N GLU A 38 1.62 -9.89 -10.39
CA GLU A 38 0.19 -9.75 -10.08
C GLU A 38 -0.36 -8.38 -10.55
N ILE A 39 0.43 -7.30 -10.35
CA ILE A 39 0.06 -5.96 -10.82
C ILE A 39 0.04 -5.90 -12.35
N VAL A 40 1.03 -6.47 -13.02
CA VAL A 40 1.09 -6.53 -14.49
C VAL A 40 -0.11 -7.30 -15.03
N GLY A 41 -0.44 -8.47 -14.48
CA GLY A 41 -1.61 -9.24 -14.88
C GLY A 41 -2.92 -8.46 -14.75
N ALA A 42 -3.09 -7.69 -13.68
CA ALA A 42 -4.25 -6.80 -13.53
C ALA A 42 -4.25 -5.65 -14.57
N ARG A 43 -3.09 -5.10 -14.90
CA ARG A 43 -2.93 -4.09 -15.97
C ARG A 43 -3.31 -4.62 -17.35
N GLU A 44 -2.94 -5.85 -17.66
CA GLU A 44 -3.30 -6.53 -18.93
C GLU A 44 -4.82 -6.68 -19.12
N LEU A 45 -5.57 -6.74 -18.02
CA LEU A 45 -7.04 -6.70 -18.05
C LEU A 45 -7.61 -5.29 -18.33
N GLY A 46 -6.76 -4.27 -18.45
CA GLY A 46 -7.17 -2.88 -18.72
C GLY A 46 -7.50 -2.06 -17.47
N VAL A 47 -7.17 -2.55 -16.26
CA VAL A 47 -7.44 -1.84 -15.00
C VAL A 47 -6.33 -0.82 -14.72
N ASP A 48 -6.69 0.42 -14.39
CA ASP A 48 -5.75 1.42 -13.88
C ASP A 48 -5.35 1.08 -12.44
N ILE A 49 -4.04 0.91 -12.19
CA ILE A 49 -3.54 0.52 -10.88
C ILE A 49 -2.72 1.64 -10.25
N ALA A 50 -3.16 2.08 -9.07
CA ALA A 50 -2.37 2.89 -8.15
C ALA A 50 -2.03 2.06 -6.90
N VAL A 51 -0.84 2.23 -6.35
CA VAL A 51 -0.36 1.45 -5.22
C VAL A 51 0.08 2.38 -4.09
N VAL A 52 -0.31 2.07 -2.86
CA VAL A 52 0.30 2.65 -1.64
C VAL A 52 1.08 1.55 -0.94
N VAL A 53 2.34 1.79 -0.67
CA VAL A 53 3.21 0.84 0.03
C VAL A 53 3.46 1.24 1.48
N GLY A 54 3.47 0.28 2.39
CA GLY A 54 3.93 0.45 3.76
C GLY A 54 5.45 0.36 3.89
N GLY A 55 5.98 0.66 5.07
CA GLY A 55 7.42 0.62 5.38
C GLY A 55 7.78 -0.29 6.57
N GLY A 56 6.81 -1.05 7.09
CA GLY A 56 6.94 -1.80 8.35
C GLY A 56 7.96 -2.94 8.34
N ASN A 57 8.36 -3.43 7.17
CA ASN A 57 9.44 -4.40 6.97
C ASN A 57 10.84 -3.81 7.26
N ILE A 58 10.99 -2.50 7.10
CA ILE A 58 12.26 -1.78 7.30
C ILE A 58 12.23 -1.03 8.63
N TRP A 59 11.14 -0.29 8.91
CA TRP A 59 11.02 0.54 10.09
C TRP A 59 9.57 0.68 10.55
N ARG A 60 9.34 0.54 11.85
CA ARG A 60 8.04 0.79 12.49
C ARG A 60 8.15 1.96 13.46
N GLY A 61 7.47 3.06 13.16
CA GLY A 61 7.49 4.29 13.97
C GLY A 61 7.03 4.08 15.41
N LEU A 62 6.02 3.23 15.64
CA LEU A 62 5.56 2.86 16.99
C LEU A 62 6.65 2.15 17.82
N THR A 63 7.44 1.28 17.20
CA THR A 63 8.55 0.57 17.87
C THR A 63 9.66 1.55 18.23
N GLY A 64 10.01 2.47 17.32
CA GLY A 64 11.01 3.51 17.60
C GLY A 64 10.58 4.46 18.70
N ALA A 65 9.32 4.91 18.72
CA ALA A 65 8.76 5.73 19.79
C ALA A 65 8.74 4.99 21.14
N GLY A 66 8.43 3.69 21.16
CA GLY A 66 8.50 2.86 22.36
C GLY A 66 9.91 2.70 22.92
N ALA A 67 10.94 2.89 22.10
CA ALA A 67 12.36 2.89 22.51
C ALA A 67 12.87 4.28 22.92
N GLY A 68 11.98 5.27 23.11
CA GLY A 68 12.33 6.61 23.58
C GLY A 68 12.63 7.64 22.48
N MET A 69 12.46 7.27 21.20
CA MET A 69 12.58 8.22 20.09
C MET A 69 11.36 9.14 20.03
N ASP A 70 11.54 10.38 19.61
CA ASP A 70 10.40 11.25 19.29
C ASP A 70 9.51 10.63 18.23
N ARG A 71 8.20 10.63 18.46
CA ARG A 71 7.24 9.94 17.61
C ARG A 71 7.22 10.49 16.18
N ALA A 72 7.33 11.78 16.01
CA ALA A 72 7.34 12.40 14.67
C ALA A 72 8.60 12.00 13.91
N GLN A 73 9.76 11.95 14.57
CA GLN A 73 11.01 11.47 13.96
C GLN A 73 10.91 10.00 13.55
N ALA A 74 10.37 9.15 14.42
CA ALA A 74 10.17 7.74 14.13
C ALA A 74 9.21 7.53 12.93
N ASP A 75 8.16 8.34 12.82
CA ASP A 75 7.22 8.30 11.71
C ASP A 75 7.86 8.80 10.39
N TYR A 76 8.72 9.84 10.42
CA TYR A 76 9.49 10.25 9.24
C TYR A 76 10.41 9.13 8.72
N MET A 77 11.08 8.40 9.60
CA MET A 77 11.87 7.21 9.21
C MET A 77 10.96 6.16 8.54
N GLY A 78 9.78 5.91 9.08
CA GLY A 78 8.78 5.03 8.45
C GLY A 78 8.34 5.51 7.06
N MET A 79 8.16 6.82 6.88
CA MET A 79 7.86 7.40 5.57
C MET A 79 9.01 7.17 4.56
N LEU A 80 10.27 7.35 4.97
CA LEU A 80 11.42 7.05 4.13
C LEU A 80 11.51 5.56 3.78
N ALA A 81 11.17 4.67 4.71
CA ALA A 81 11.08 3.24 4.47
C ALA A 81 10.05 2.90 3.37
N THR A 82 8.92 3.62 3.31
CA THR A 82 7.95 3.44 2.21
C THR A 82 8.54 3.83 0.85
N VAL A 83 9.40 4.84 0.82
CA VAL A 83 10.07 5.26 -0.43
C VAL A 83 11.00 4.16 -0.93
N MET A 84 11.77 3.51 -0.04
CA MET A 84 12.63 2.38 -0.43
C MET A 84 11.82 1.24 -1.06
N ASN A 85 10.72 0.84 -0.44
CA ASN A 85 9.83 -0.18 -1.01
C ASN A 85 9.20 0.25 -2.34
N ALA A 86 8.81 1.51 -2.47
CA ALA A 86 8.24 2.05 -3.71
C ALA A 86 9.25 2.02 -4.87
N LEU A 87 10.51 2.34 -4.62
CA LEU A 87 11.58 2.28 -5.62
C LEU A 87 11.89 0.85 -6.03
N ALA A 88 11.92 -0.09 -5.09
CA ALA A 88 12.13 -1.51 -5.38
C ALA A 88 11.00 -2.06 -6.26
N LEU A 89 9.74 -1.72 -5.93
CA LEU A 89 8.59 -2.13 -6.75
C LEU A 89 8.61 -1.46 -8.14
N GLN A 90 8.96 -0.18 -8.23
CA GLN A 90 9.10 0.53 -9.50
C GLN A 90 10.14 -0.15 -10.41
N ASP A 91 11.35 -0.40 -9.90
CA ASP A 91 12.41 -1.06 -10.65
C ASP A 91 11.94 -2.42 -11.18
N THR A 92 11.27 -3.20 -10.34
CA THR A 92 10.77 -4.52 -10.71
C THR A 92 9.68 -4.44 -11.79
N LEU A 93 8.71 -3.54 -11.66
CA LEU A 93 7.67 -3.33 -12.67
C LEU A 93 8.25 -2.85 -14.01
N GLU A 94 9.21 -1.94 -13.97
CA GLU A 94 9.85 -1.42 -15.19
C GLU A 94 10.71 -2.49 -15.88
N ARG A 95 11.37 -3.39 -15.15
CA ARG A 95 12.04 -4.56 -15.71
C ARG A 95 11.08 -5.54 -16.38
N LEU A 96 9.84 -5.65 -15.90
CA LEU A 96 8.78 -6.42 -16.53
C LEU A 96 8.09 -5.69 -17.70
N GLY A 97 8.57 -4.51 -18.08
CA GLY A 97 8.03 -3.72 -19.18
C GLY A 97 6.81 -2.86 -18.83
N GLN A 98 6.40 -2.80 -17.55
CA GLN A 98 5.29 -1.98 -17.10
C GLN A 98 5.77 -0.56 -16.72
N PRO A 99 5.44 0.49 -17.50
CA PRO A 99 5.82 1.86 -17.15
C PRO A 99 5.23 2.27 -15.80
N THR A 100 6.08 2.76 -14.91
CA THR A 100 5.71 3.06 -13.52
C THR A 100 6.22 4.43 -13.10
N ARG A 101 5.55 5.09 -12.15
CA ARG A 101 6.00 6.34 -11.52
C ARG A 101 5.80 6.30 -10.02
N VAL A 102 6.85 6.62 -9.28
CA VAL A 102 6.77 6.87 -7.84
C VAL A 102 6.48 8.33 -7.60
N GLN A 103 5.46 8.62 -6.80
CA GLN A 103 5.15 9.96 -6.30
C GLN A 103 5.24 10.00 -4.77
N SER A 104 6.00 10.92 -4.22
CA SER A 104 6.23 11.05 -2.78
C SER A 104 5.48 12.24 -2.20
N ALA A 105 4.87 12.03 -1.02
CA ALA A 105 4.29 13.09 -0.21
C ALA A 105 5.37 13.95 0.49
N ILE A 106 6.60 13.42 0.62
CA ILE A 106 7.76 14.18 1.10
C ILE A 106 8.55 14.66 -0.11
N HIS A 107 8.96 15.93 -0.10
CA HIS A 107 9.70 16.51 -1.22
C HIS A 107 11.10 15.91 -1.35
N MET A 108 11.34 15.19 -2.43
CA MET A 108 12.61 14.53 -2.76
C MET A 108 12.75 14.36 -4.28
N SER A 109 12.67 15.43 -5.01
CA SER A 109 12.54 15.44 -6.49
C SER A 109 13.67 14.73 -7.26
N GLN A 110 14.83 14.49 -6.64
CA GLN A 110 15.91 13.70 -7.22
C GLN A 110 15.64 12.18 -7.23
N VAL A 111 14.70 11.72 -6.41
CA VAL A 111 14.41 10.28 -6.15
C VAL A 111 13.04 9.89 -6.64
N ALA A 112 12.03 10.72 -6.37
CA ALA A 112 10.64 10.49 -6.72
C ALA A 112 9.95 11.80 -7.10
N GLU A 113 8.93 11.72 -7.95
CA GLU A 113 8.12 12.90 -8.27
C GLU A 113 7.41 13.42 -7.02
N PRO A 114 7.28 14.74 -6.83
CA PRO A 114 6.37 15.27 -5.80
C PRO A 114 4.93 14.87 -6.14
N TYR A 115 4.18 14.46 -5.12
CA TYR A 115 2.78 14.12 -5.31
C TYR A 115 1.99 15.34 -5.76
N ILE A 116 1.35 15.22 -6.91
CA ILE A 116 0.39 16.17 -7.46
C ILE A 116 -0.77 15.38 -8.04
N ARG A 117 -1.99 15.53 -7.48
CA ARG A 117 -3.18 14.78 -7.90
C ARG A 117 -3.35 14.68 -9.42
N ARG A 118 -3.33 15.82 -10.12
CA ARG A 118 -3.53 15.86 -11.58
C ARG A 118 -2.43 15.13 -12.35
N ARG A 119 -1.21 15.09 -11.81
CA ARG A 119 -0.10 14.33 -12.41
C ARG A 119 -0.31 12.84 -12.21
N ALA A 120 -0.74 12.41 -11.02
CA ALA A 120 -1.07 11.00 -10.75
C ALA A 120 -2.16 10.50 -11.71
N THR A 121 -3.28 11.22 -11.82
CA THR A 121 -4.37 10.88 -12.75
C THR A 121 -3.86 10.80 -14.19
N ARG A 122 -3.03 11.76 -14.61
CA ARG A 122 -2.44 11.75 -15.96
C ARG A 122 -1.50 10.57 -16.23
N HIS A 123 -0.81 10.07 -15.21
CA HIS A 123 -0.02 8.85 -15.34
C HIS A 123 -0.89 7.62 -15.52
N LEU A 124 -1.96 7.49 -14.73
CA LEU A 124 -2.93 6.39 -14.85
C LEU A 124 -3.56 6.37 -16.25
N GLU A 125 -4.06 7.51 -16.73
CA GLU A 125 -4.62 7.67 -18.07
C GLU A 125 -3.65 7.26 -19.20
N LYS A 126 -2.34 7.32 -18.95
CA LYS A 126 -1.31 6.87 -19.89
C LYS A 126 -0.92 5.38 -19.71
N GLY A 127 -1.70 4.63 -18.95
CA GLY A 127 -1.45 3.21 -18.68
C GLY A 127 -0.25 2.93 -17.77
N ARG A 128 0.23 3.93 -17.00
CA ARG A 128 1.33 3.76 -16.04
C ARG A 128 0.77 3.30 -14.70
N VAL A 129 1.51 2.47 -14.01
CA VAL A 129 1.29 2.24 -12.58
C VAL A 129 1.81 3.45 -11.80
N VAL A 130 1.06 3.91 -10.81
CA VAL A 130 1.49 4.98 -9.91
C VAL A 130 1.68 4.43 -8.51
N ILE A 131 2.86 4.61 -7.93
CA ILE A 131 3.16 4.19 -6.56
C ILE A 131 3.28 5.43 -5.68
N PHE A 132 2.45 5.50 -4.65
CA PHE A 132 2.48 6.58 -3.68
C PHE A 132 3.32 6.20 -2.46
N ALA A 133 4.33 7.02 -2.19
CA ALA A 133 5.27 6.86 -1.09
C ALA A 133 5.23 8.08 -0.14
N GLY A 134 5.85 7.94 1.03
CA GLY A 134 5.86 8.99 2.05
C GLY A 134 4.54 9.12 2.82
N GLY A 135 3.64 8.16 2.71
CA GLY A 135 2.35 8.18 3.40
C GLY A 135 1.52 9.41 3.06
N THR A 136 1.03 10.13 4.08
CA THR A 136 0.36 11.43 3.94
C THR A 136 1.34 12.60 3.87
N GLY A 137 2.62 12.38 4.16
CA GLY A 137 3.62 13.44 4.40
C GLY A 137 3.59 14.01 5.82
N ASN A 138 2.65 13.56 6.66
CA ASN A 138 2.49 14.03 8.03
C ASN A 138 2.69 12.86 9.02
N PRO A 139 3.42 13.10 10.15
CA PRO A 139 3.49 12.16 11.25
C PRO A 139 2.11 11.79 11.81
N PHE A 140 2.03 10.74 12.60
CA PHE A 140 0.84 10.23 13.30
C PHE A 140 -0.22 9.56 12.42
N PHE A 141 -0.06 9.54 11.10
CA PHE A 141 -0.97 8.86 10.17
C PHE A 141 -0.38 7.54 9.68
N THR A 142 -1.25 6.57 9.46
CA THR A 142 -0.88 5.28 8.86
C THR A 142 -0.89 5.34 7.33
N THR A 143 -0.26 4.37 6.69
CA THR A 143 -0.35 4.21 5.21
C THR A 143 -1.73 3.77 4.75
N ASP A 144 -2.58 3.20 5.63
CA ASP A 144 -3.98 2.93 5.32
C ASP A 144 -4.77 4.24 5.16
N THR A 145 -4.53 5.23 6.03
CA THR A 145 -5.10 6.58 5.88
C THR A 145 -4.64 7.24 4.58
N ALA A 146 -3.35 7.11 4.26
CA ALA A 146 -2.82 7.62 3.00
C ALA A 146 -3.49 6.94 1.79
N ALA A 147 -3.68 5.62 1.82
CA ALA A 147 -4.33 4.88 0.74
C ALA A 147 -5.78 5.33 0.53
N ALA A 148 -6.55 5.50 1.61
CA ALA A 148 -7.92 5.99 1.54
C ALA A 148 -7.98 7.42 0.95
N LEU A 149 -7.10 8.33 1.40
CA LEU A 149 -7.01 9.69 0.88
C LEU A 149 -6.68 9.68 -0.61
N ARG A 150 -5.63 8.95 -1.02
CA ARG A 150 -5.22 8.89 -2.43
C ARG A 150 -6.27 8.22 -3.31
N ALA A 151 -6.98 7.19 -2.82
CA ALA A 151 -8.07 6.55 -3.56
C ALA A 151 -9.16 7.56 -3.94
N VAL A 152 -9.60 8.39 -2.98
CA VAL A 152 -10.58 9.45 -3.24
C VAL A 152 -10.02 10.49 -4.22
N GLU A 153 -8.79 10.94 -4.04
CA GLU A 153 -8.17 11.98 -4.86
C GLU A 153 -7.99 11.58 -6.32
N ILE A 154 -7.71 10.29 -6.60
CA ILE A 154 -7.57 9.77 -7.98
C ILE A 154 -8.87 9.17 -8.54
N GLU A 155 -9.97 9.26 -7.78
CA GLU A 155 -11.26 8.69 -8.17
C GLU A 155 -11.17 7.19 -8.45
N ALA A 156 -10.57 6.42 -7.53
CA ALA A 156 -10.53 4.97 -7.61
C ALA A 156 -11.90 4.37 -7.30
N ASP A 157 -12.31 3.37 -8.07
CA ASP A 157 -13.59 2.66 -7.88
C ASP A 157 -13.58 1.84 -6.59
N VAL A 158 -12.40 1.32 -6.21
CA VAL A 158 -12.22 0.49 -5.04
C VAL A 158 -10.80 0.64 -4.46
N MET A 159 -10.70 0.49 -3.14
CA MET A 159 -9.43 0.31 -2.44
C MET A 159 -9.34 -1.13 -1.96
N LEU A 160 -8.35 -1.87 -2.46
CA LEU A 160 -8.02 -3.21 -2.02
C LEU A 160 -6.86 -3.15 -1.03
N ARG A 161 -7.00 -3.82 0.09
CA ARG A 161 -5.93 -3.96 1.07
C ARG A 161 -5.36 -5.36 1.00
N GLY A 162 -4.10 -5.50 0.60
CA GLY A 162 -3.38 -6.76 0.66
C GLY A 162 -3.22 -7.20 2.12
N THR A 163 -3.68 -8.39 2.43
CA THR A 163 -3.50 -9.01 3.76
C THR A 163 -2.19 -9.82 3.79
N HIS A 164 -1.69 -10.08 4.98
CA HIS A 164 -0.50 -10.90 5.20
C HIS A 164 -0.68 -11.78 6.44
N SER A 165 0.23 -12.71 6.67
CA SER A 165 0.25 -13.56 7.88
C SER A 165 -0.98 -14.49 8.01
N GLY A 166 -1.58 -14.91 6.89
CA GLY A 166 -2.69 -15.87 6.88
C GLY A 166 -4.04 -15.32 7.40
N VAL A 167 -4.17 -13.99 7.55
CA VAL A 167 -5.44 -13.35 7.91
C VAL A 167 -6.12 -12.87 6.64
N GLU A 168 -7.27 -13.45 6.30
CA GLU A 168 -7.95 -13.24 5.01
C GLU A 168 -8.76 -11.95 4.91
N GLY A 169 -9.03 -11.27 6.02
CA GLY A 169 -9.84 -10.06 6.04
C GLY A 169 -10.11 -9.52 7.42
N LEU A 170 -11.27 -8.88 7.60
CA LEU A 170 -11.73 -8.35 8.87
C LEU A 170 -12.46 -9.45 9.67
N TYR A 171 -12.08 -9.63 10.92
CA TYR A 171 -12.69 -10.59 11.83
C TYR A 171 -13.38 -9.91 13.01
N THR A 172 -14.23 -10.63 13.70
CA THR A 172 -14.90 -10.16 14.93
C THR A 172 -13.93 -9.96 16.10
N ASP A 173 -12.78 -10.66 16.07
CA ASP A 173 -11.65 -10.56 17.01
C ASP A 173 -10.37 -11.03 16.30
N ASP A 174 -9.20 -11.01 16.95
CA ASP A 174 -7.95 -11.53 16.38
C ASP A 174 -8.01 -13.07 16.24
N PRO A 175 -8.10 -13.62 15.02
CA PRO A 175 -8.24 -15.07 14.81
C PRO A 175 -7.02 -15.88 15.28
N ARG A 176 -5.88 -15.23 15.49
CA ARG A 176 -4.67 -15.88 16.01
C ARG A 176 -4.72 -16.07 17.53
N LYS A 177 -5.58 -15.34 18.22
CA LYS A 177 -5.74 -15.36 19.68
C LYS A 177 -7.07 -15.95 20.10
N ASN A 178 -8.10 -15.76 19.30
CA ASN A 178 -9.46 -16.24 19.58
C ASN A 178 -9.93 -17.18 18.47
N PRO A 179 -9.98 -18.51 18.72
CA PRO A 179 -10.46 -19.48 17.74
C PRO A 179 -11.93 -19.29 17.32
N GLU A 180 -12.73 -18.60 18.14
CA GLU A 180 -14.15 -18.30 17.87
C GLU A 180 -14.32 -17.05 16.97
N ALA A 181 -13.21 -16.37 16.60
CA ALA A 181 -13.26 -15.22 15.72
C ALA A 181 -13.80 -15.60 14.34
N THR A 182 -14.83 -14.89 13.88
CA THR A 182 -15.46 -15.15 12.58
C THR A 182 -15.13 -14.06 11.57
N LEU A 183 -14.91 -14.46 10.31
CA LEU A 183 -14.67 -13.55 9.21
C LEU A 183 -15.92 -12.72 8.90
N ILE A 184 -15.77 -11.41 8.87
CA ILE A 184 -16.82 -10.46 8.49
C ILE A 184 -16.69 -10.20 6.99
N ARG A 185 -17.66 -10.70 6.21
CA ARG A 185 -17.64 -10.59 4.75
C ARG A 185 -18.07 -9.22 4.26
N GLU A 186 -18.98 -8.57 4.97
CA GLU A 186 -19.52 -7.25 4.63
C GLU A 186 -19.83 -6.49 5.90
N VAL A 187 -19.46 -5.22 5.96
CA VAL A 187 -19.67 -4.34 7.10
C VAL A 187 -19.62 -2.87 6.66
N THR A 188 -20.48 -2.04 7.20
CA THR A 188 -20.45 -0.60 6.98
C THR A 188 -19.39 0.09 7.84
N TYR A 189 -18.92 1.27 7.42
CA TYR A 189 -17.99 2.09 8.23
C TYR A 189 -18.55 2.44 9.60
N LEU A 190 -19.86 2.71 9.67
CA LEU A 190 -20.55 3.02 10.92
C LEU A 190 -20.53 1.83 11.88
N GLU A 191 -20.78 0.61 11.37
CA GLU A 191 -20.71 -0.60 12.18
C GLU A 191 -19.29 -0.89 12.67
N VAL A 192 -18.25 -0.67 11.83
CA VAL A 192 -16.85 -0.79 12.26
C VAL A 192 -16.58 0.11 13.45
N LEU A 193 -17.02 1.37 13.40
CA LEU A 193 -16.85 2.34 14.48
C LEU A 193 -17.64 1.95 15.73
N ASN A 194 -18.93 1.62 15.58
CA ASN A 194 -19.81 1.27 16.68
C ASN A 194 -19.36 0.00 17.42
N ARG A 195 -18.81 -0.97 16.69
CA ARG A 195 -18.30 -2.25 17.23
C ARG A 195 -16.86 -2.15 17.71
N GLY A 196 -16.18 -1.02 17.49
CA GLY A 196 -14.76 -0.84 17.85
C GLY A 196 -13.81 -1.83 17.14
N LEU A 197 -14.16 -2.27 15.94
CA LEU A 197 -13.37 -3.24 15.19
C LEU A 197 -12.03 -2.64 14.79
N LYS A 198 -10.97 -3.41 14.93
CA LYS A 198 -9.61 -3.02 14.53
C LYS A 198 -9.22 -3.79 13.27
N ALA A 199 -9.01 -3.07 12.17
CA ALA A 199 -8.63 -3.63 10.87
C ALA A 199 -7.10 -3.71 10.70
N MET A 200 -6.37 -4.15 11.74
CA MET A 200 -4.91 -4.31 11.68
C MET A 200 -4.49 -5.71 12.10
#